data_6aadd0caca0715b0ebed811f25b2287a
#
_entry.id   6aadd0caca0715b0ebed811f25b2287a
#
_cell.length_a   1.000
_cell.length_b   1.000
_cell.length_c   1.000
_cell.angle_alpha   90.00
_cell.angle_beta   90.00
_cell.angle_gamma   90.00
#
_symmetry.space_group_name_H-M   'P 1'
#
loop_
_entity.id
_entity.type
_entity.pdbx_description
1 polymer ?
#
loop_
_entity_poly.entity_id
_entity_poly.type
_entity_poly.pdbx_seq_one_letter_code
_entity_poly.pdbx_strand_id
1 'polypeptide(L)'
;MTVVVGVKQSPDSRAAIRLAAQEALYRDTTLIAVMAYPAERGWSPAVRPGAERLTRADDRTIAEDLLHQAVSDALGDAAERVEYRVVAVADLAGRALVHVAQTEDAQLLVLAARSGIAKVLGTVSQYVLRNAPCPVLTVPE
;
A
#
# COMPACT_ATOMS: atom_id res chain seq x y z
N MET A 1 1.81 -17.29 -3.99
CA MET A 1 2.02 -16.63 -2.71
C MET A 1 2.70 -15.29 -2.92
N THR A 2 2.37 -14.30 -2.10
CA THR A 2 2.91 -12.94 -2.24
C THR A 2 3.18 -12.33 -0.88
N VAL A 3 3.91 -11.20 -0.89
CA VAL A 3 4.00 -10.29 0.25
C VAL A 3 3.27 -9.01 -0.17
N VAL A 4 2.30 -8.58 0.62
CA VAL A 4 1.51 -7.38 0.33
C VAL A 4 1.93 -6.25 1.27
N VAL A 5 2.12 -5.06 0.75
CA VAL A 5 2.40 -3.86 1.55
C VAL A 5 1.38 -2.78 1.26
N GLY A 6 0.79 -2.22 2.31
CA GLY A 6 -0.10 -1.07 2.21
C GLY A 6 0.71 0.21 2.11
N VAL A 7 0.41 1.02 1.11
CA VAL A 7 1.10 2.28 0.84
C VAL A 7 0.13 3.43 0.99
N LYS A 8 0.49 4.39 1.82
CA LYS A 8 -0.26 5.63 2.00
C LYS A 8 0.21 6.67 0.98
N GLN A 9 -0.59 7.70 0.78
CA GLN A 9 -0.25 8.81 -0.11
C GLN A 9 0.85 9.72 0.44
N SER A 10 1.30 9.48 1.66
CA SER A 10 2.37 10.23 2.30
C SER A 10 3.68 9.45 2.24
N PRO A 11 4.84 10.09 2.50
CA PRO A 11 6.13 9.40 2.50
C PRO A 11 6.30 8.39 3.63
N ASP A 12 5.31 8.23 4.48
CA ASP A 12 5.39 7.44 5.71
C ASP A 12 5.45 5.93 5.50
N SER A 13 5.30 5.47 4.25
CA SER A 13 5.33 4.03 3.96
C SER A 13 6.71 3.49 3.56
N ARG A 14 7.74 4.32 3.54
CA ARG A 14 9.08 3.93 3.09
C ARG A 14 9.65 2.73 3.83
N ALA A 15 9.63 2.78 5.16
CA ALA A 15 10.16 1.70 5.98
C ALA A 15 9.37 0.40 5.75
N ALA A 16 8.05 0.51 5.64
CA ALA A 16 7.19 -0.64 5.37
C ALA A 16 7.49 -1.25 4.00
N ILE A 17 7.67 -0.43 2.97
CA ILE A 17 8.01 -0.91 1.62
C ILE A 17 9.36 -1.63 1.63
N ARG A 18 10.37 -1.04 2.26
CA ARG A 18 11.70 -1.64 2.35
C ARG A 18 11.66 -3.00 3.05
N LEU A 19 10.96 -3.09 4.18
CA LEU A 19 10.85 -4.33 4.91
C LEU A 19 10.06 -5.37 4.12
N ALA A 20 8.96 -4.98 3.50
CA ALA A 20 8.17 -5.88 2.66
C ALA A 20 8.97 -6.42 1.47
N ALA A 21 9.78 -5.57 0.84
CA ALA A 21 10.66 -5.97 -0.25
C ALA A 21 11.71 -6.99 0.23
N GLN A 22 12.30 -6.77 1.39
CA GLN A 22 13.26 -7.69 1.98
C GLN A 22 12.61 -9.04 2.28
N GLU A 23 11.39 -9.04 2.83
CA GLU A 23 10.64 -10.26 3.08
C GLU A 23 10.28 -10.99 1.79
N ALA A 24 9.92 -10.26 0.74
CA ALA A 24 9.62 -10.86 -0.56
C ALA A 24 10.87 -11.55 -1.14
N LEU A 25 12.04 -10.95 -1.00
CA LEU A 25 13.30 -11.55 -1.44
C LEU A 25 13.63 -12.81 -0.64
N TYR A 26 13.52 -12.76 0.68
CA TYR A 26 13.79 -13.92 1.53
C TYR A 26 12.85 -15.08 1.26
N ARG A 27 11.61 -14.79 0.89
CA ARG A 27 10.59 -15.81 0.59
C ARG A 27 10.55 -16.19 -0.87
N ASP A 28 11.38 -15.59 -1.70
CA ASP A 28 11.44 -15.81 -3.15
C ASP A 28 10.06 -15.66 -3.79
N THR A 29 9.41 -14.52 -3.54
CA THR A 29 8.07 -14.26 -4.02
C THR A 29 7.89 -12.81 -4.46
N THR A 30 6.72 -12.49 -5.02
CA THR A 30 6.40 -11.17 -5.55
C THR A 30 5.93 -10.23 -4.44
N LEU A 31 6.40 -8.99 -4.47
CA LEU A 31 5.90 -7.90 -3.66
C LEU A 31 4.72 -7.26 -4.36
N ILE A 32 3.62 -7.04 -3.64
CA ILE A 32 2.46 -6.31 -4.15
C ILE A 32 2.26 -5.06 -3.31
N ALA A 33 2.43 -3.91 -3.92
CA ALA A 33 2.18 -2.62 -3.27
C ALA A 33 0.76 -2.17 -3.56
N VAL A 34 -0.01 -1.89 -2.52
CA VAL A 34 -1.43 -1.56 -2.61
C VAL A 34 -1.69 -0.16 -2.09
N MET A 35 -2.42 0.63 -2.87
CA MET A 35 -2.94 1.92 -2.44
C MET A 35 -4.45 1.93 -2.62
N ALA A 36 -5.17 2.31 -1.57
CA ALA A 36 -6.58 2.56 -1.63
C ALA A 36 -6.82 4.04 -1.97
N TYR A 37 -7.84 4.30 -2.77
CA TYR A 37 -8.28 5.65 -3.03
C TYR A 37 -9.81 5.71 -2.91
N PRO A 38 -10.38 6.89 -2.59
CA PRO A 38 -11.82 7.00 -2.45
C PRO A 38 -12.55 6.63 -3.74
N ALA A 39 -13.62 5.86 -3.62
CA ALA A 39 -14.47 5.51 -4.75
C ALA A 39 -15.29 6.71 -5.27
N GLU A 40 -15.21 7.84 -4.59
CA GLU A 40 -15.91 9.07 -4.95
C GLU A 40 -15.29 9.74 -6.18
N ARG A 41 -16.16 10.31 -6.99
CA ARG A 41 -15.75 11.01 -8.19
C ARG A 41 -14.88 12.22 -7.89
N GLY A 42 -13.81 12.38 -8.66
CA GLY A 42 -12.97 13.57 -8.61
C GLY A 42 -11.90 13.57 -7.53
N TRP A 43 -11.67 12.42 -6.90
CA TRP A 43 -10.54 12.32 -5.99
C TRP A 43 -9.22 12.39 -6.78
N SER A 44 -8.31 13.23 -6.29
CA SER A 44 -6.92 13.23 -6.75
C SER A 44 -6.06 13.99 -5.75
N PRO A 45 -4.98 13.40 -5.26
CA PRO A 45 -4.06 14.10 -4.37
C PRO A 45 -3.26 15.19 -5.10
N ALA A 46 -3.26 15.16 -6.44
CA ALA A 46 -2.52 16.11 -7.26
C ALA A 46 -3.42 17.22 -7.83
N VAL A 47 -4.71 17.25 -7.49
CA VAL A 47 -5.62 18.26 -8.03
C VAL A 47 -5.27 19.63 -7.48
N ARG A 48 -4.96 20.55 -8.38
CA ARG A 48 -4.79 21.97 -8.07
C ARG A 48 -6.15 22.65 -8.06
N PRO A 49 -6.34 23.73 -7.30
CA PRO A 49 -7.56 24.52 -7.39
C PRO A 49 -7.85 24.89 -8.85
N GLY A 50 -9.06 24.60 -9.33
CA GLY A 50 -9.46 24.88 -10.70
C GLY A 50 -9.14 23.79 -11.72
N ALA A 51 -8.54 22.66 -11.32
CA ALA A 51 -8.31 21.55 -12.22
C ALA A 51 -9.63 20.87 -12.60
N GLU A 52 -9.68 20.31 -13.79
CA GLU A 52 -10.83 19.57 -14.25
C GLU A 52 -11.08 18.33 -13.40
N ARG A 53 -12.34 17.93 -13.33
CA ARG A 53 -12.75 16.74 -12.60
C ARG A 53 -12.22 15.48 -13.30
N LEU A 54 -11.48 14.65 -12.57
CA LEU A 54 -10.93 13.42 -13.11
C LEU A 54 -11.98 12.30 -13.10
N THR A 55 -11.85 11.37 -14.04
CA THR A 55 -12.67 10.16 -14.08
C THR A 55 -12.11 9.10 -13.11
N ARG A 56 -12.89 8.03 -12.86
CA ARG A 56 -12.41 6.90 -12.04
C ARG A 56 -11.18 6.22 -12.65
N ALA A 57 -11.10 6.14 -13.98
CA ALA A 57 -9.94 5.57 -14.66
C ALA A 57 -8.71 6.44 -14.43
N ASP A 58 -8.89 7.76 -14.44
CA ASP A 58 -7.79 8.69 -14.14
C ASP A 58 -7.36 8.58 -12.69
N ASP A 59 -8.28 8.43 -11.75
CA ASP A 59 -7.98 8.25 -10.34
C ASP A 59 -7.15 6.99 -10.11
N ARG A 60 -7.49 5.89 -10.77
CA ARG A 60 -6.72 4.65 -10.71
C ARG A 60 -5.31 4.85 -11.25
N THR A 61 -5.18 5.48 -12.41
CA THR A 61 -3.88 5.75 -13.03
C THR A 61 -3.01 6.61 -12.13
N ILE A 62 -3.59 7.64 -11.51
CA ILE A 62 -2.87 8.49 -10.56
C ILE A 62 -2.39 7.67 -9.37
N ALA A 63 -3.24 6.83 -8.81
CA ALA A 63 -2.87 5.98 -7.68
C ALA A 63 -1.77 4.99 -8.05
N GLU A 64 -1.85 4.37 -9.22
CA GLU A 64 -0.81 3.46 -9.72
C GLU A 64 0.52 4.20 -9.91
N ASP A 65 0.50 5.39 -10.47
CA ASP A 65 1.72 6.21 -10.65
C ASP A 65 2.33 6.58 -9.30
N LEU A 66 1.51 6.94 -8.33
CA LEU A 66 1.96 7.22 -6.96
C LEU A 66 2.59 5.99 -6.31
N LEU A 67 2.01 4.80 -6.55
CA LEU A 67 2.56 3.55 -6.05
C LEU A 67 3.93 3.25 -6.66
N HIS A 68 4.08 3.38 -7.98
CA HIS A 68 5.37 3.19 -8.64
C HIS A 68 6.41 4.16 -8.10
N GLN A 69 6.02 5.42 -7.92
CA GLN A 69 6.90 6.43 -7.36
C GLN A 69 7.31 6.10 -5.92
N ALA A 70 6.37 5.66 -5.10
CA ALA A 70 6.64 5.29 -3.71
C ALA A 70 7.61 4.11 -3.61
N VAL A 71 7.41 3.09 -4.45
CA VAL A 71 8.31 1.93 -4.49
C VAL A 71 9.70 2.35 -4.95
N SER A 72 9.77 3.14 -6.01
CA SER A 72 11.05 3.65 -6.53
C SER A 72 11.80 4.48 -5.49
N ASP A 73 11.11 5.38 -4.80
CA ASP A 73 11.70 6.23 -3.77
C ASP A 73 12.17 5.41 -2.56
N ALA A 74 11.45 4.38 -2.20
CA ALA A 74 11.78 3.55 -1.05
C ALA A 74 12.94 2.61 -1.33
N LEU A 75 12.98 2.01 -2.50
CA LEU A 75 13.93 0.94 -2.83
C LEU A 75 15.15 1.42 -3.61
N GLY A 76 15.04 2.51 -4.37
CA GLY A 76 16.14 2.95 -5.22
C GLY A 76 16.58 1.82 -6.16
N ASP A 77 17.88 1.55 -6.23
CA ASP A 77 18.44 0.51 -7.09
C ASP A 77 17.97 -0.90 -6.70
N ALA A 78 17.56 -1.10 -5.46
CA ALA A 78 17.06 -2.39 -5.00
C ALA A 78 15.73 -2.78 -5.68
N ALA A 79 15.01 -1.84 -6.27
CA ALA A 79 13.77 -2.12 -7.01
C ALA A 79 14.00 -3.10 -8.16
N GLU A 80 15.19 -3.12 -8.75
CA GLU A 80 15.54 -4.04 -9.84
C GLU A 80 15.68 -5.50 -9.37
N ARG A 81 15.90 -5.71 -8.08
CA ARG A 81 16.08 -7.03 -7.50
C ARG A 81 14.80 -7.68 -7.02
N VAL A 82 13.74 -6.90 -6.89
CA VAL A 82 12.45 -7.33 -6.36
C VAL A 82 11.45 -7.38 -7.50
N GLU A 83 10.84 -8.54 -7.69
CA GLU A 83 9.68 -8.62 -8.57
C GLU A 83 8.50 -7.98 -7.84
N TYR A 84 7.96 -6.88 -8.38
CA TYR A 84 6.83 -6.22 -7.74
C TYR A 84 5.73 -5.84 -8.72
N ARG A 85 4.52 -5.77 -8.20
CA ARG A 85 3.36 -5.23 -8.91
C ARG A 85 2.68 -4.19 -8.04
N VAL A 86 1.96 -3.28 -8.67
CA VAL A 86 1.18 -2.27 -7.96
C VAL A 86 -0.30 -2.53 -8.20
N VAL A 87 -1.11 -2.32 -7.17
CA VAL A 87 -2.56 -2.50 -7.24
C VAL A 87 -3.23 -1.30 -6.57
N ALA A 88 -4.00 -0.54 -7.34
CA ALA A 88 -4.78 0.56 -6.83
C ALA A 88 -6.25 0.12 -6.71
N VAL A 89 -6.86 0.34 -5.56
CA VAL A 89 -8.22 -0.12 -5.27
C VAL A 89 -9.10 1.04 -4.82
N ALA A 90 -10.26 1.17 -5.47
CA ALA A 90 -11.26 2.19 -5.12
C ALA A 90 -12.12 1.71 -3.95
N ASP A 91 -11.58 1.79 -2.73
CA ASP A 91 -12.26 1.34 -1.52
C ASP A 91 -11.60 1.98 -0.29
N LEU A 92 -12.12 1.67 0.88
CA LEU A 92 -11.48 2.00 2.14
C LEU A 92 -10.20 1.18 2.30
N ALA A 93 -9.18 1.79 2.89
CA ALA A 93 -7.84 1.20 2.95
C ALA A 93 -7.81 -0.20 3.59
N GLY A 94 -8.46 -0.38 4.73
CA GLY A 94 -8.48 -1.68 5.39
C GLY A 94 -9.11 -2.77 4.54
N ARG A 95 -10.24 -2.46 3.92
CA ARG A 95 -10.95 -3.41 3.04
C ARG A 95 -10.13 -3.74 1.80
N ALA A 96 -9.52 -2.73 1.19
CA ALA A 96 -8.67 -2.92 0.02
C ALA A 96 -7.50 -3.86 0.32
N LEU A 97 -6.83 -3.64 1.45
CA LEU A 97 -5.69 -4.45 1.85
C LEU A 97 -6.06 -5.90 2.12
N VAL A 98 -7.14 -6.12 2.85
CA VAL A 98 -7.61 -7.48 3.14
C VAL A 98 -8.05 -8.19 1.87
N HIS A 99 -8.76 -7.49 0.99
CA HIS A 99 -9.21 -8.05 -0.28
C HIS A 99 -8.02 -8.49 -1.16
N VAL A 100 -7.03 -7.63 -1.31
CA VAL A 100 -5.83 -7.96 -2.09
C VAL A 100 -5.06 -9.12 -1.45
N ALA A 101 -4.92 -9.11 -0.12
CA ALA A 101 -4.26 -10.20 0.58
C ALA A 101 -4.96 -11.55 0.32
N GLN A 102 -6.29 -11.55 0.26
CA GLN A 102 -7.07 -12.75 -0.04
C GLN A 102 -6.90 -13.20 -1.49
N THR A 103 -7.08 -12.28 -2.44
CA THR A 103 -7.06 -12.61 -3.87
C THR A 103 -5.66 -12.95 -4.38
N GLU A 104 -4.63 -12.40 -3.76
CA GLU A 104 -3.24 -12.63 -4.16
C GLU A 104 -2.53 -13.69 -3.31
N ASP A 105 -3.26 -14.39 -2.48
CA ASP A 105 -2.74 -15.44 -1.62
C ASP A 105 -1.50 -14.97 -0.83
N ALA A 106 -1.67 -13.87 -0.11
CA ALA A 106 -0.58 -13.27 0.65
C ALA A 106 -0.14 -14.16 1.81
N GLN A 107 1.15 -14.33 1.95
CA GLN A 107 1.73 -15.01 3.12
C GLN A 107 2.15 -14.01 4.20
N LEU A 108 2.19 -12.73 3.88
CA LEU A 108 2.49 -11.65 4.83
C LEU A 108 1.87 -10.35 4.32
N LEU A 109 1.28 -9.59 5.23
CA LEU A 109 0.77 -8.25 4.96
C LEU A 109 1.52 -7.25 5.83
N VAL A 110 2.15 -6.27 5.21
CA VAL A 110 2.99 -5.27 5.89
C VAL A 110 2.31 -3.92 5.87
N LEU A 111 2.24 -3.28 7.02
CA LEU A 111 1.64 -1.95 7.19
C LEU A 111 2.59 -1.01 7.89
N ALA A 112 2.56 0.27 7.52
CA ALA A 112 3.16 1.32 8.33
C ALA A 112 2.24 1.61 9.52
N ALA A 113 2.81 1.59 10.72
CA ALA A 113 2.10 1.93 11.94
C ALA A 113 2.44 3.36 12.35
N ARG A 114 1.46 4.09 12.88
CA ARG A 114 1.73 5.40 13.45
C ARG A 114 2.71 5.26 14.61
N SER A 115 3.81 6.01 14.53
CA SER A 115 4.68 6.21 15.67
C SER A 115 4.21 7.45 16.42
N GLY A 116 4.24 7.41 17.75
CA GLY A 116 3.90 8.56 18.56
C GLY A 116 3.43 8.19 19.96
N ILE A 117 3.07 9.22 20.71
CA ILE A 117 2.76 9.15 22.13
C ILE A 117 1.57 8.22 22.44
N ALA A 118 0.67 8.06 21.50
CA ALA A 118 -0.58 7.34 21.75
C ALA A 118 -0.45 5.81 21.68
N LYS A 119 0.57 5.25 21.06
CA LYS A 119 0.77 3.79 20.91
C LYS A 119 -0.51 3.02 20.53
N VAL A 120 -1.48 3.70 19.95
CA VAL A 120 -2.76 3.14 19.55
C VAL A 120 -2.72 2.82 18.08
N LEU A 121 -3.07 1.59 17.73
CA LEU A 121 -3.21 1.20 16.33
C LEU A 121 -4.33 2.02 15.69
N GLY A 122 -4.07 2.55 14.49
CA GLY A 122 -5.08 3.26 13.74
C GLY A 122 -6.21 2.35 13.29
N THR A 123 -7.30 2.94 12.80
CA THR A 123 -8.49 2.23 12.34
C THR A 123 -8.17 1.19 11.27
N VAL A 124 -7.31 1.54 10.32
CA VAL A 124 -6.89 0.63 9.24
C VAL A 124 -6.16 -0.58 9.80
N SER A 125 -5.19 -0.36 10.70
CA SER A 125 -4.42 -1.45 11.29
C SER A 125 -5.31 -2.38 12.12
N GLN A 126 -6.25 -1.84 12.88
CA GLN A 126 -7.20 -2.64 13.63
C GLN A 126 -8.06 -3.52 12.74
N TYR A 127 -8.60 -2.96 11.66
CA TYR A 127 -9.42 -3.70 10.72
C TYR A 127 -8.61 -4.83 10.06
N VAL A 128 -7.40 -4.52 9.61
CA VAL A 128 -6.52 -5.49 8.95
C VAL A 128 -6.14 -6.62 9.91
N LEU A 129 -5.78 -6.30 11.15
CA LEU A 129 -5.43 -7.32 12.14
C LEU A 129 -6.58 -8.28 12.43
N ARG A 130 -7.82 -7.80 12.39
CA ARG A 130 -9.00 -8.64 12.63
C ARG A 130 -9.39 -9.50 11.43
N ASN A 131 -9.10 -9.06 10.22
CA ASN A 131 -9.67 -9.66 9.02
C ASN A 131 -8.65 -10.24 8.04
N ALA A 132 -7.36 -10.01 8.24
CA ALA A 132 -6.33 -10.49 7.31
C ALA A 132 -6.26 -12.01 7.29
N PRO A 133 -6.08 -12.60 6.10
CA PRO A 133 -5.95 -14.06 5.96
C PRO A 133 -4.56 -14.59 6.29
N CYS A 134 -3.65 -13.72 6.68
CA CYS A 134 -2.23 -14.04 6.89
C CYS A 134 -1.67 -13.21 8.05
N PRO A 135 -0.44 -13.51 8.52
CA PRO A 135 0.23 -12.66 9.50
C PRO A 135 0.37 -11.23 9.01
N VAL A 136 0.25 -10.30 9.95
CA VAL A 136 0.36 -8.86 9.69
C VAL A 136 1.56 -8.32 10.45
N LEU A 137 2.42 -7.61 9.74
CA LEU A 137 3.59 -6.97 10.31
C LEU A 137 3.39 -5.46 10.26
N THR A 138 3.43 -4.82 11.42
CA THR A 138 3.34 -3.36 11.49
C THR A 138 4.75 -2.79 11.67
N VAL A 139 5.08 -1.80 10.86
CA VAL A 139 6.40 -1.17 10.85
C VAL A 139 6.28 0.26 11.37
N PRO A 140 6.98 0.64 12.44
CA PRO A 140 6.97 2.02 12.92
C PRO A 140 7.50 2.99 11.87
N GLU A 141 6.87 4.12 11.79
CA GLU A 141 7.29 5.21 10.93
C GLU A 141 8.38 6.07 11.59
#